data_17cd91cd08c3808f15b50bab039631e4
#
_entry.id   17cd91cd08c3808f15b50bab039631e4
#
_cell.length_a   1.000
_cell.length_b   1.000
_cell.length_c   1.000
_cell.angle_alpha   90.00
_cell.angle_beta   90.00
_cell.angle_gamma   90.00
#
_symmetry.space_group_name_H-M   'P 1'
#
loop_
_entity.id
_entity.type
_entity.pdbx_description
1 polymer ?
#
loop_
_entity_poly.entity_id
_entity_poly.type
_entity_poly.pdbx_seq_one_letter_code
_entity_poly.pdbx_strand_id
1 'polypeptide(L)'
;VVQEGSMEPTLVPGERVLMDSAWYRLSSPKRGDIIAFRTSEDKKASIHIKRVIALPGETVQIKDGQILINGEVYNEKDEFPAITNAGLASEPITVGKGQYFVLGDNRNNSEDSRHNGMGLVDSDRIVGKLWFTISPWKKIGFV
;
A
#
# COMPACT_ATOMS: atom_id res chain seq x y z
N VAL A 1 5.78 9.37 12.41
CA VAL A 1 5.08 10.52 11.84
C VAL A 1 4.96 10.36 10.34
N VAL A 2 3.77 10.52 9.82
CA VAL A 2 3.50 10.46 8.38
C VAL A 2 4.15 11.66 7.68
N GLN A 3 4.94 11.42 6.65
CA GLN A 3 5.67 12.47 5.93
C GLN A 3 5.14 12.75 4.52
N GLU A 4 4.47 11.78 3.92
CA GLU A 4 4.00 11.86 2.52
C GLU A 4 2.49 11.99 2.43
N GLY A 5 2.01 12.64 1.37
CA GLY A 5 0.58 12.80 1.08
C GLY A 5 -0.03 11.65 0.28
N SER A 6 0.72 10.59 -0.01
CA SER A 6 0.27 9.49 -0.88
C SER A 6 -0.88 8.66 -0.30
N MET A 7 -1.11 8.76 1.01
CA MET A 7 -2.18 8.04 1.71
C MET A 7 -3.37 8.94 2.06
N GLU A 8 -3.38 10.18 1.57
CA GLU A 8 -4.54 11.04 1.76
C GLU A 8 -5.78 10.47 1.04
N PRO A 9 -6.96 10.61 1.61
CA PRO A 9 -7.29 11.29 2.86
C PRO A 9 -7.16 10.42 4.12
N THR A 10 -6.79 9.14 3.98
CA THR A 10 -6.70 8.20 5.10
C THR A 10 -5.68 8.64 6.14
N LEU A 11 -4.49 8.98 5.67
CA LEU A 11 -3.40 9.52 6.49
C LEU A 11 -2.87 10.78 5.82
N VAL A 12 -2.70 11.85 6.59
CA VAL A 12 -2.14 13.11 6.09
C VAL A 12 -0.78 13.38 6.72
N PRO A 13 0.10 14.14 6.01
CA PRO A 13 1.40 14.49 6.59
C PRO A 13 1.26 15.15 7.96
N GLY A 14 2.13 14.78 8.88
CA GLY A 14 2.13 15.27 10.27
C GLY A 14 1.36 14.39 11.24
N GLU A 15 0.51 13.47 10.78
CA GLU A 15 -0.17 12.53 11.66
C GLU A 15 0.81 11.54 12.31
N ARG A 16 0.51 11.15 13.52
CA ARG A 16 1.26 10.12 14.24
C ARG A 16 0.44 8.85 14.26
N VAL A 17 1.07 7.75 13.88
CA VAL A 17 0.42 6.44 13.79
C VAL A 17 1.22 5.41 14.56
N LEU A 18 0.55 4.39 15.06
CA LEU A 18 1.19 3.23 15.66
C LEU A 18 1.46 2.18 14.59
N MET A 19 2.68 1.70 14.57
CA MET A 19 3.14 0.64 13.70
C MET A 19 3.48 -0.60 14.53
N ASP A 20 2.94 -1.74 14.15
CA ASP A 20 3.28 -3.01 14.76
C ASP A 20 4.27 -3.77 13.87
N SER A 21 5.52 -3.82 14.31
CA SER A 21 6.59 -4.54 13.59
C SER A 21 6.62 -6.03 13.90
N ALA A 22 5.94 -6.46 14.96
CA ALA A 22 5.89 -7.88 15.35
C ALA A 22 4.75 -8.66 14.69
N TRP A 23 3.73 -7.97 14.19
CA TRP A 23 2.52 -8.60 13.64
C TRP A 23 2.84 -9.63 12.56
N TYR A 24 3.73 -9.26 11.62
CA TYR A 24 4.05 -10.10 10.48
C TYR A 24 5.07 -11.21 10.75
N ARG A 25 5.51 -11.38 12.00
CA ARG A 25 6.23 -12.58 12.43
C ARG A 25 5.28 -13.77 12.60
N LEU A 26 4.02 -13.49 12.89
CA LEU A 26 2.99 -14.50 13.15
C LEU A 26 1.99 -14.63 12.01
N SER A 27 1.89 -13.63 11.14
CA SER A 27 0.95 -13.60 10.03
C SER A 27 1.57 -12.88 8.84
N SER A 28 0.97 -13.07 7.66
CA SER A 28 1.36 -12.36 6.44
C SER A 28 0.46 -11.15 6.22
N PRO A 29 0.94 -10.13 5.49
CA PRO A 29 0.08 -9.02 5.06
C PRO A 29 -1.17 -9.51 4.34
N LYS A 30 -2.28 -8.87 4.65
CA LYS A 30 -3.58 -9.14 4.04
C LYS A 30 -3.98 -8.00 3.12
N ARG A 31 -4.82 -8.32 2.14
CA ARG A 31 -5.39 -7.27 1.28
C ARG A 31 -6.11 -6.23 2.12
N GLY A 32 -5.80 -4.96 1.85
CA GLY A 32 -6.34 -3.83 2.60
C GLY A 32 -5.47 -3.36 3.76
N ASP A 33 -4.48 -4.13 4.18
CA ASP A 33 -3.54 -3.70 5.23
C ASP A 33 -2.75 -2.48 4.75
N ILE A 34 -2.53 -1.53 5.66
CA ILE A 34 -1.60 -0.42 5.43
C ILE A 34 -0.27 -0.83 6.04
N ILE A 35 0.77 -0.85 5.21
CA ILE A 35 2.10 -1.29 5.60
C ILE A 35 3.13 -0.18 5.47
N ALA A 36 4.14 -0.25 6.31
CA ALA A 36 5.35 0.55 6.20
C ALA A 36 6.47 -0.36 5.67
N PHE A 37 7.20 0.12 4.68
CA PHE A 37 8.28 -0.66 4.07
C PHE A 37 9.39 0.25 3.56
N ARG A 38 10.57 -0.34 3.32
CA ARG A 38 11.72 0.34 2.73
C ARG A 38 11.84 -0.03 1.26
N THR A 39 12.32 0.91 0.46
CA THR A 39 12.54 0.68 -0.98
C THR A 39 13.81 -0.11 -1.27
N SER A 40 14.68 -0.27 -0.27
CA SER A 40 15.90 -1.08 -0.38
C SER A 40 16.18 -1.78 0.95
N GLU A 41 17.12 -2.70 0.95
CA GLU A 41 17.56 -3.40 2.17
C GLU A 41 18.39 -2.53 3.11
N ASP A 42 18.81 -1.35 2.65
CA ASP A 42 19.52 -0.40 3.48
C ASP A 42 18.59 0.12 4.58
N LYS A 43 18.98 -0.08 5.84
CA LYS A 43 18.22 0.39 7.01
C LYS A 43 18.07 1.91 7.07
N LYS A 44 18.87 2.64 6.29
CA LYS A 44 18.80 4.09 6.17
C LYS A 44 17.86 4.54 5.04
N ALA A 45 17.36 3.61 4.22
CA ALA A 45 16.42 3.93 3.17
C ALA A 45 15.12 4.51 3.75
N SER A 46 14.50 5.40 3.00
CA SER A 46 13.23 6.01 3.40
C SER A 46 12.14 4.96 3.60
N ILE A 47 11.28 5.20 4.58
CA ILE A 47 10.11 4.37 4.83
C ILE A 47 8.93 4.95 4.05
N HIS A 48 8.26 4.09 3.29
CA HIS A 48 7.04 4.40 2.56
C HIS A 48 5.85 3.71 3.21
N ILE A 49 4.69 4.33 3.10
CA ILE A 49 3.43 3.82 3.65
C ILE A 49 2.45 3.69 2.48
N LYS A 50 1.95 2.49 2.26
CA LYS A 50 1.01 2.18 1.17
C LYS A 50 0.03 1.10 1.64
N ARG A 51 -1.04 0.92 0.85
CA ARG A 51 -2.05 -0.11 1.09
C ARG A 51 -1.78 -1.34 0.23
N VAL A 52 -1.85 -2.53 0.84
CA VAL A 52 -1.73 -3.80 0.11
C VAL A 52 -2.98 -4.04 -0.72
N ILE A 53 -2.79 -4.24 -2.01
CA ILE A 53 -3.88 -4.48 -2.98
C ILE A 53 -3.87 -5.91 -3.49
N ALA A 54 -2.72 -6.44 -3.90
CA ALA A 54 -2.62 -7.81 -4.40
C ALA A 54 -1.57 -8.61 -3.64
N LEU A 55 -1.87 -9.89 -3.47
CA LEU A 55 -1.12 -10.85 -2.66
C LEU A 55 -0.28 -11.77 -3.54
N PRO A 56 0.72 -12.48 -2.96
CA PRO A 56 1.53 -13.43 -3.71
C PRO A 56 0.68 -14.42 -4.51
N GLY A 57 1.04 -14.63 -5.77
CA GLY A 57 0.35 -15.55 -6.69
C GLY A 57 -0.84 -14.94 -7.42
N GLU A 58 -1.26 -13.75 -7.05
CA GLU A 58 -2.37 -13.08 -7.73
C GLU A 58 -1.88 -12.30 -8.95
N THR A 59 -2.77 -12.06 -9.89
CA THR A 59 -2.55 -11.18 -11.03
C THR A 59 -3.35 -9.89 -10.81
N VAL A 60 -2.70 -8.75 -10.95
CA VAL A 60 -3.32 -7.44 -10.78
C VAL A 60 -3.23 -6.64 -12.07
N GLN A 61 -4.31 -5.96 -12.42
CA GLN A 61 -4.39 -5.03 -13.54
C GLN A 61 -5.26 -3.86 -13.16
N ILE A 62 -4.96 -2.69 -13.68
CA ILE A 62 -5.82 -1.52 -13.57
C ILE A 62 -6.35 -1.19 -14.95
N LYS A 63 -7.65 -1.29 -15.11
CA LYS A 63 -8.35 -1.09 -16.39
C LYS A 63 -9.60 -0.25 -16.16
N ASP A 64 -9.77 0.75 -17.02
CA ASP A 64 -10.93 1.66 -16.94
C ASP A 64 -11.11 2.28 -15.54
N GLY A 65 -9.99 2.62 -14.91
CA GLY A 65 -9.98 3.23 -13.58
C GLY A 65 -10.24 2.27 -12.42
N GLN A 66 -10.43 0.98 -12.70
CA GLN A 66 -10.74 -0.06 -11.72
C GLN A 66 -9.60 -1.04 -11.53
N ILE A 67 -9.51 -1.60 -10.33
CA ILE A 67 -8.55 -2.63 -10.00
C ILE A 67 -9.16 -3.99 -10.31
N LEU A 68 -8.45 -4.80 -11.11
CA LEU A 68 -8.81 -6.19 -11.38
C LEU A 68 -7.82 -7.10 -10.66
N ILE A 69 -8.33 -8.05 -9.90
CA ILE A 69 -7.53 -9.11 -9.25
C ILE A 69 -7.96 -10.44 -9.83
N ASN A 70 -7.01 -11.15 -10.44
CA ASN A 70 -7.29 -12.40 -11.16
C ASN A 70 -8.41 -12.23 -12.20
N GLY A 71 -8.44 -11.06 -12.87
CA GLY A 71 -9.41 -10.73 -13.91
C GLY A 71 -10.76 -10.25 -13.42
N GLU A 72 -10.98 -10.18 -12.12
CA GLU A 72 -12.25 -9.73 -11.54
C GLU A 72 -12.11 -8.38 -10.87
N VAL A 73 -13.11 -7.52 -11.01
CA VAL A 73 -13.12 -6.20 -10.36
C VAL A 73 -13.06 -6.38 -8.84
N TYR A 74 -12.07 -5.76 -8.22
CA TYR A 74 -11.93 -5.72 -6.79
C TYR A 74 -12.65 -4.49 -6.22
N ASN A 75 -13.69 -4.72 -5.42
CA ASN A 75 -14.42 -3.66 -4.72
C ASN A 75 -13.80 -3.45 -3.37
N GLU A 76 -13.10 -2.33 -3.21
CA GLU A 76 -12.48 -1.97 -1.94
C GLU A 76 -13.53 -1.62 -0.90
N LYS A 77 -13.19 -1.83 0.38
CA LYS A 77 -14.08 -1.52 1.51
C LYS A 77 -14.44 -0.04 1.56
N ASP A 78 -13.47 0.84 1.31
CA ASP A 78 -13.67 2.28 1.26
C ASP A 78 -13.77 2.75 -0.19
N GLU A 79 -14.41 3.87 -0.41
CA GLU A 79 -14.47 4.48 -1.73
C GLU A 79 -13.19 5.26 -2.03
N PHE A 80 -12.60 4.96 -3.17
CA PHE A 80 -11.46 5.68 -3.71
C PHE A 80 -11.79 6.24 -5.08
N PRO A 81 -11.18 7.38 -5.47
CA PRO A 81 -11.41 7.91 -6.80
C PRO A 81 -10.91 6.95 -7.89
N ALA A 82 -11.53 7.02 -9.06
CA ALA A 82 -11.10 6.24 -10.22
C ALA A 82 -9.62 6.55 -10.53
N ILE A 83 -8.86 5.53 -10.86
CA ILE A 83 -7.42 5.64 -11.14
C ILE A 83 -7.24 6.16 -12.56
N THR A 84 -6.59 7.31 -12.71
CA THR A 84 -6.36 7.94 -14.02
C THR A 84 -5.09 7.44 -14.70
N ASN A 85 -4.12 6.94 -13.94
CA ASN A 85 -2.87 6.40 -14.48
C ASN A 85 -2.59 5.02 -13.92
N ALA A 86 -2.77 4.02 -14.75
CA ALA A 86 -2.53 2.62 -14.37
C ALA A 86 -1.02 2.28 -14.29
N GLY A 87 -0.17 3.05 -14.95
CA GLY A 87 1.27 2.80 -14.97
C GLY A 87 1.61 1.39 -15.45
N LEU A 88 2.48 0.70 -14.73
CA LEU A 88 2.85 -0.68 -15.04
C LEU A 88 1.67 -1.66 -15.01
N ALA A 89 0.63 -1.34 -14.22
CA ALA A 89 -0.54 -2.21 -14.09
C ALA A 89 -1.56 -2.04 -15.23
N SER A 90 -1.28 -1.23 -16.26
CA SER A 90 -2.08 -1.21 -17.47
C SER A 90 -2.10 -2.60 -18.16
N GLU A 91 -1.02 -3.35 -18.02
CA GLU A 91 -0.94 -4.76 -18.36
C GLU A 91 -1.00 -5.60 -17.09
N PRO A 92 -1.51 -6.84 -17.15
CA PRO A 92 -1.54 -7.70 -15.97
C PRO A 92 -0.15 -7.94 -15.39
N ILE A 93 -0.05 -7.80 -14.06
CA ILE A 93 1.18 -8.06 -13.30
C ILE A 93 0.92 -9.28 -12.43
N THR A 94 1.75 -10.32 -12.55
CA THR A 94 1.72 -11.46 -11.64
C THR A 94 2.58 -11.15 -10.42
N VAL A 95 1.95 -11.18 -9.25
CA VAL A 95 2.65 -10.95 -7.97
C VAL A 95 3.39 -12.24 -7.60
N GLY A 96 4.69 -12.14 -7.46
CA GLY A 96 5.54 -13.29 -7.15
C GLY A 96 5.43 -13.72 -5.69
N LYS A 97 6.08 -14.85 -5.39
CA LYS A 97 6.17 -15.35 -4.02
C LYS A 97 6.87 -14.33 -3.14
N GLY A 98 6.29 -14.06 -1.97
CA GLY A 98 6.83 -13.10 -1.01
C GLY A 98 6.80 -11.65 -1.50
N GLN A 99 5.96 -11.33 -2.48
CA GLN A 99 5.81 -10.00 -3.01
C GLN A 99 4.38 -9.49 -2.85
N TYR A 100 4.24 -8.17 -2.89
CA TYR A 100 2.95 -7.49 -2.73
C TYR A 100 2.85 -6.33 -3.73
N PHE A 101 1.67 -6.15 -4.28
CA PHE A 101 1.34 -4.96 -5.06
C PHE A 101 0.64 -3.97 -4.15
N VAL A 102 1.17 -2.76 -4.08
CA VAL A 102 0.68 -1.73 -3.16
C VAL A 102 0.28 -0.47 -3.91
N LEU A 103 -0.72 0.24 -3.39
CA LEU A 103 -1.15 1.54 -3.87
C LEU A 103 -1.23 2.54 -2.72
N GLY A 104 -0.95 3.80 -3.01
CA GLY A 104 -1.32 4.89 -2.12
C GLY A 104 -2.83 5.15 -2.20
N ASP A 105 -3.44 5.56 -1.10
CA ASP A 105 -4.86 5.88 -1.08
C ASP A 105 -5.17 7.14 -1.89
N ASN A 106 -4.22 8.07 -1.97
CA ASN A 106 -4.27 9.21 -2.87
C ASN A 106 -3.95 8.75 -4.30
N ARG A 107 -4.87 8.00 -4.91
CA ARG A 107 -4.68 7.21 -6.13
C ARG A 107 -4.09 7.99 -7.29
N ASN A 108 -4.42 9.24 -7.44
CA ASN A 108 -3.96 10.07 -8.55
C ASN A 108 -2.77 10.96 -8.18
N ASN A 109 -2.22 10.77 -6.97
CA ASN A 109 -1.04 11.49 -6.49
C ASN A 109 -0.21 10.61 -5.55
N SER A 110 0.22 9.45 -6.04
CA SER A 110 1.02 8.49 -5.28
C SER A 110 2.00 7.79 -6.21
N GLU A 111 3.25 7.72 -5.78
CA GLU A 111 4.23 6.80 -6.36
C GLU A 111 4.18 5.48 -5.60
N ASP A 112 3.85 4.40 -6.28
CA ASP A 112 3.63 3.09 -5.69
C ASP A 112 4.00 1.97 -6.68
N SER A 113 3.41 0.78 -6.53
CA SER A 113 3.75 -0.37 -7.39
C SER A 113 3.47 -0.16 -8.88
N ARG A 114 2.70 0.86 -9.25
CA ARG A 114 2.47 1.23 -10.65
C ARG A 114 3.68 1.83 -11.34
N HIS A 115 4.67 2.25 -10.56
CA HIS A 115 5.84 2.99 -11.06
C HIS A 115 7.09 2.12 -11.07
N ASN A 116 7.91 2.25 -12.11
CA ASN A 116 9.17 1.51 -12.25
C ASN A 116 10.13 1.68 -11.06
N GLY A 117 10.12 2.87 -10.45
CA GLY A 117 11.01 3.16 -9.31
C GLY A 117 10.65 2.41 -8.03
N MET A 118 9.44 1.90 -7.93
CA MET A 118 9.01 1.12 -6.77
C MET A 118 8.71 -0.33 -7.12
N GLY A 119 7.77 -0.58 -8.04
CA GLY A 119 7.36 -1.94 -8.43
C GLY A 119 6.75 -2.72 -7.26
N LEU A 120 6.86 -4.05 -7.33
CA LEU A 120 6.38 -4.94 -6.27
C LEU A 120 7.25 -4.81 -5.02
N VAL A 121 6.62 -4.96 -3.86
CA VAL A 121 7.29 -4.86 -2.55
C VAL A 121 7.60 -6.25 -2.04
N ASP A 122 8.87 -6.52 -1.78
CA ASP A 122 9.30 -7.78 -1.17
C ASP A 122 8.96 -7.80 0.32
N SER A 123 8.53 -8.96 0.82
CA SER A 123 8.19 -9.13 2.23
C SER A 123 9.33 -8.76 3.18
N ASP A 124 10.58 -8.98 2.76
CA ASP A 124 11.78 -8.66 3.55
C ASP A 124 11.95 -7.16 3.82
N ARG A 125 11.31 -6.32 3.00
CA ARG A 125 11.39 -4.87 3.14
C ARG A 125 10.29 -4.28 4.00
N ILE A 126 9.29 -5.08 4.40
CA ILE A 126 8.18 -4.63 5.22
C ILE A 126 8.66 -4.46 6.65
N VAL A 127 8.47 -3.25 7.17
CA VAL A 127 8.87 -2.88 8.54
C VAL A 127 7.75 -3.22 9.53
N GLY A 128 6.50 -3.03 9.13
CA GLY A 128 5.38 -3.33 10.00
C GLY A 128 4.03 -2.94 9.41
N LYS A 129 3.00 -3.18 10.21
CA LYS A 129 1.62 -2.83 9.88
C LYS A 129 1.20 -1.58 10.65
N LEU A 130 0.57 -0.63 9.96
CA LEU A 130 -0.07 0.52 10.61
C LEU A 130 -1.49 0.14 10.99
N TRP A 131 -1.89 0.44 12.22
CA TRP A 131 -3.21 0.01 12.68
C TRP A 131 -3.95 1.03 13.54
N PHE A 132 -3.28 2.10 14.00
CA PHE A 132 -3.92 3.06 14.88
C PHE A 132 -3.35 4.47 14.72
N THR A 133 -4.21 5.46 14.55
CA THR A 133 -3.83 6.88 14.52
C THR A 133 -3.95 7.47 15.92
N ILE A 134 -2.89 8.09 16.42
CA ILE A 134 -2.85 8.69 17.76
C ILE A 134 -2.83 10.22 17.76
N SER A 135 -2.55 10.82 16.62
CA SER A 135 -2.47 12.28 16.51
C SER A 135 -2.78 12.72 15.06
N PRO A 136 -3.51 13.80 14.87
CA PRO A 136 -4.16 14.62 15.89
C PRO A 136 -5.28 13.85 16.60
N TRP A 137 -5.53 14.17 17.85
CA TRP A 137 -6.46 13.43 18.69
C TRP A 137 -7.88 13.29 18.11
N LYS A 138 -8.30 14.24 17.23
CA LYS A 138 -9.58 14.19 16.53
C LYS A 138 -9.71 13.01 15.57
N LYS A 139 -8.59 12.40 15.16
CA LYS A 139 -8.52 11.27 14.23
C LYS A 139 -8.06 9.98 14.92
N ILE A 140 -8.04 9.95 16.25
CA ILE A 140 -7.65 8.74 16.98
C ILE A 140 -8.58 7.60 16.61
N GLY A 141 -7.99 6.47 16.19
CA GLY A 141 -8.74 5.29 15.82
C GLY A 141 -7.96 4.36 14.91
N PHE A 142 -8.59 3.25 14.56
CA PHE A 142 -8.01 2.26 13.65
C PHE A 142 -7.99 2.79 12.21
N VAL A 143 -6.95 2.46 11.49
CA VAL A 143 -6.79 2.78 10.07
C VAL A 143 -7.17 1.61 9.18
#